data_8a601dbef92b42986d7c3b1df8f409cc
#
_entry.id   8a601dbef92b42986d7c3b1df8f409cc
#
_cell.length_a   1.000
_cell.length_b   1.000
_cell.length_c   1.000
_cell.angle_alpha   90.00
_cell.angle_beta   90.00
_cell.angle_gamma   90.00
#
_symmetry.space_group_name_H-M   'P 1'
#
loop_
_entity.id
_entity.type
_entity.pdbx_description
1 polymer ?
#
loop_
_entity_poly.entity_id
_entity_poly.type
_entity_poly.pdbx_seq_one_letter_code
_entity_poly.pdbx_strand_id
1 'polypeptide(L)'
;MAVFIFTSDLQIMKAYFFYLSIIVLLVTACSKKEATGGGTIIPPVVVVDTILYKVMPFPVGASLSVNLMKNNTKYNGVVTKEYNSITAENAMKFGALHPAENTFSWADADYLVDYAKTNNKRIHGHTLNWYTSLPTWVTNFVGDSVAWENLLKTHIQTVVAHFKGKVASWDVVNEAFNDDGTLRNSIWVRNLGADYIARCFQYANQADPDALLFYNDYGHEYSSAKRTAIINLVTSLKTRGIPIHGYGMQFHMTYTQTDANISAAITSAAATGLKVHISELDIRLNNDKVQGLVFTPTLAAQQAAKYKFVVKTYNAIPASQQFGITTWNVGDADSWIPGWQGAPDWPLPFDGNYLRKAAYRAIIEGVK
;
A
#
# COMPACT_ATOMS: atom_id res chain seq x y z
N MET A 1 64.30 21.70 31.41
CA MET A 1 64.85 23.00 31.07
C MET A 1 63.73 23.92 30.74
N ALA A 2 63.52 24.83 31.67
CA ALA A 2 63.00 26.17 31.65
C ALA A 2 61.51 26.31 31.27
N VAL A 3 60.66 26.64 32.10
CA VAL A 3 60.46 27.66 33.15
C VAL A 3 59.42 28.71 32.71
N PHE A 4 58.30 28.75 33.48
CA PHE A 4 57.53 29.90 34.00
C PHE A 4 56.94 30.90 32.97
N ILE A 5 55.80 31.55 33.21
CA ILE A 5 55.30 32.27 34.42
C ILE A 5 53.81 32.51 34.29
N PHE A 6 53.15 32.52 35.44
CA PHE A 6 51.85 33.08 35.85
C PHE A 6 51.62 34.55 35.46
N THR A 7 50.40 34.98 35.24
CA THR A 7 49.81 36.01 36.11
C THR A 7 48.26 36.05 36.01
N SER A 8 47.67 36.09 37.14
CA SER A 8 46.30 36.47 37.56
C SER A 8 45.99 37.92 37.18
N ASP A 9 44.74 38.23 36.91
CA ASP A 9 44.08 39.27 37.71
C ASP A 9 42.55 39.27 37.59
N LEU A 10 41.99 39.58 38.69
CA LEU A 10 40.65 39.59 39.23
C LEU A 10 39.97 40.96 39.03
N GLN A 11 38.64 40.99 39.03
CA GLN A 11 37.69 42.08 39.23
C GLN A 11 37.31 42.88 37.98
N ILE A 12 35.98 43.18 37.73
CA ILE A 12 35.02 43.90 38.55
C ILE A 12 33.62 43.72 37.96
N MET A 13 32.65 43.48 38.88
CA MET A 13 31.20 43.58 38.64
C MET A 13 30.81 44.99 38.22
N LYS A 14 29.96 45.11 37.20
CA LYS A 14 29.05 46.27 37.07
C LYS A 14 27.68 45.83 36.60
N ALA A 15 26.71 45.98 37.48
CA ALA A 15 25.28 45.87 37.24
C ALA A 15 24.82 47.04 36.38
N TYR A 16 24.04 46.74 35.32
CA TYR A 16 23.21 47.72 34.68
C TYR A 16 21.76 47.28 34.72
N PHE A 17 20.99 48.03 35.50
CA PHE A 17 19.55 48.10 35.44
C PHE A 17 19.13 48.66 34.08
N PHE A 18 18.29 47.98 33.32
CA PHE A 18 17.56 48.58 32.26
C PHE A 18 16.05 48.59 32.56
N TYR A 19 15.53 49.80 32.59
CA TYR A 19 14.13 50.14 32.76
C TYR A 19 13.26 49.55 31.61
N LEU A 20 12.21 48.89 32.01
CA LEU A 20 11.14 48.43 31.12
C LEU A 20 10.12 49.57 30.97
N SER A 21 10.15 50.28 29.83
CA SER A 21 9.13 51.30 29.49
C SER A 21 7.96 50.57 28.76
N ILE A 22 6.84 50.44 29.46
CA ILE A 22 5.57 49.97 28.89
C ILE A 22 4.94 51.17 28.17
N ILE A 23 4.87 51.14 26.83
CA ILE A 23 4.05 52.03 26.04
C ILE A 23 2.69 51.38 25.85
N VAL A 24 1.68 51.89 26.54
CA VAL A 24 0.27 51.57 26.31
C VAL A 24 -0.24 52.44 25.16
N LEU A 25 -0.46 51.86 24.02
CA LEU A 25 -1.16 52.52 22.90
C LEU A 25 -2.64 52.21 23.03
N LEU A 26 -3.40 53.21 23.47
CA LEU A 26 -4.86 53.27 23.38
C LEU A 26 -5.28 53.52 21.93
N VAL A 27 -5.78 52.50 21.23
CA VAL A 27 -6.46 52.63 19.95
C VAL A 27 -7.96 52.71 20.23
N THR A 28 -8.54 53.90 20.01
CA THR A 28 -9.98 54.12 20.03
C THR A 28 -10.62 53.40 18.83
N ALA A 29 -11.46 52.42 19.14
CA ALA A 29 -12.26 51.69 18.13
C ALA A 29 -13.44 52.55 17.70
N CYS A 30 -13.45 52.93 16.41
CA CYS A 30 -14.64 53.41 15.73
C CYS A 30 -15.46 52.18 15.26
N SER A 31 -16.62 51.97 15.85
CA SER A 31 -17.54 50.93 15.46
C SER A 31 -18.25 51.26 14.15
N LYS A 32 -17.93 50.52 13.10
CA LYS A 32 -18.83 50.35 11.95
C LYS A 32 -19.51 49.00 12.06
N LYS A 33 -20.83 48.99 12.19
CA LYS A 33 -21.67 47.81 12.05
C LYS A 33 -21.57 47.33 10.62
N GLU A 34 -21.00 46.15 10.41
CA GLU A 34 -21.14 45.39 9.17
C GLU A 34 -21.85 44.07 9.42
N ALA A 35 -22.62 43.67 8.40
CA ALA A 35 -23.61 42.64 8.40
C ALA A 35 -23.05 41.26 8.73
N THR A 36 -23.81 40.48 9.48
CA THR A 36 -23.58 39.07 9.78
C THR A 36 -23.66 38.18 8.55
N GLY A 37 -22.52 37.92 7.95
CA GLY A 37 -22.32 36.76 7.10
C GLY A 37 -21.66 35.66 7.92
N GLY A 38 -22.41 34.62 8.27
CA GLY A 38 -21.89 33.45 9.01
C GLY A 38 -20.90 32.65 8.14
N GLY A 39 -19.68 33.12 8.03
CA GLY A 39 -18.56 32.34 7.53
C GLY A 39 -18.09 31.41 8.62
N THR A 40 -18.27 30.12 8.47
CA THR A 40 -17.66 29.11 9.32
C THR A 40 -16.15 29.28 9.23
N ILE A 41 -15.52 29.77 10.29
CA ILE A 41 -14.06 29.85 10.40
C ILE A 41 -13.57 28.40 10.47
N ILE A 42 -13.04 27.89 9.36
CA ILE A 42 -12.29 26.63 9.33
C ILE A 42 -11.01 26.89 10.13
N PRO A 43 -10.78 26.24 11.27
CA PRO A 43 -9.55 26.46 12.03
C PRO A 43 -8.33 26.17 11.14
N PRO A 44 -7.23 26.93 11.29
CA PRO A 44 -6.04 26.72 10.50
C PRO A 44 -5.57 25.27 10.69
N VAL A 45 -5.37 24.61 9.58
CA VAL A 45 -4.86 23.24 9.52
C VAL A 45 -3.45 23.29 10.11
N VAL A 46 -3.29 22.79 11.33
CA VAL A 46 -1.96 22.51 11.89
C VAL A 46 -1.31 21.48 10.97
N VAL A 47 -0.39 21.94 10.13
CA VAL A 47 0.44 21.06 9.31
C VAL A 47 1.41 20.38 10.28
N VAL A 48 1.00 19.27 10.86
CA VAL A 48 1.94 18.39 11.56
C VAL A 48 2.83 17.82 10.45
N ASP A 49 4.11 18.16 10.44
CA ASP A 49 5.10 17.59 9.51
C ASP A 49 5.41 16.14 9.91
N THR A 50 4.37 15.34 9.94
CA THR A 50 4.40 13.96 10.37
C THR A 50 4.61 13.07 9.17
N ILE A 51 5.67 12.31 9.18
CA ILE A 51 5.98 11.32 8.13
C ILE A 51 5.16 10.06 8.42
N LEU A 52 4.43 9.57 7.42
CA LEU A 52 3.46 8.50 7.58
C LEU A 52 4.07 7.25 8.24
N TYR A 53 5.13 6.68 7.67
CA TYR A 53 5.72 5.44 8.20
C TYR A 53 6.37 5.58 9.58
N LYS A 54 6.64 6.81 10.05
CA LYS A 54 7.25 7.03 11.38
C LYS A 54 6.25 6.99 12.52
N VAL A 55 4.96 7.16 12.21
CA VAL A 55 3.88 7.18 13.22
C VAL A 55 3.03 5.92 13.18
N MET A 56 3.11 5.15 12.10
CA MET A 56 2.35 3.92 12.01
C MET A 56 3.06 2.79 12.76
N PRO A 57 2.34 1.97 13.55
CA PRO A 57 2.92 0.84 14.28
C PRO A 57 3.22 -0.38 13.39
N PHE A 58 2.84 -0.32 12.12
CA PHE A 58 3.06 -1.35 11.10
C PHE A 58 3.60 -0.71 9.80
N PRO A 59 4.19 -1.49 8.90
CA PRO A 59 4.67 -0.98 7.62
C PRO A 59 3.56 -0.35 6.78
N VAL A 60 3.87 0.78 6.16
CA VAL A 60 3.00 1.43 5.17
C VAL A 60 3.71 1.53 3.84
N GLY A 61 2.98 1.20 2.78
CA GLY A 61 3.52 1.08 1.44
C GLY A 61 2.68 1.75 0.36
N ALA A 62 3.24 1.79 -0.83
CA ALA A 62 2.54 2.09 -2.07
C ALA A 62 2.98 1.14 -3.18
N SER A 63 2.09 0.83 -4.12
CA SER A 63 2.52 0.23 -5.38
C SER A 63 3.16 1.29 -6.27
N LEU A 64 4.22 0.91 -7.01
CA LEU A 64 5.06 1.87 -7.70
C LEU A 64 5.16 1.59 -9.20
N SER A 65 4.96 2.67 -9.97
CA SER A 65 5.29 2.73 -11.39
C SER A 65 6.77 3.08 -11.56
N VAL A 66 7.53 2.20 -12.23
CA VAL A 66 8.96 2.44 -12.52
C VAL A 66 9.17 3.70 -13.35
N ASN A 67 8.30 3.95 -14.32
CA ASN A 67 8.36 5.16 -15.13
C ASN A 67 8.23 6.44 -14.29
N LEU A 68 7.26 6.47 -13.36
CA LEU A 68 7.08 7.63 -12.47
C LEU A 68 8.22 7.77 -11.47
N MET A 69 8.74 6.66 -10.95
CA MET A 69 9.92 6.68 -10.08
C MET A 69 11.14 7.31 -10.75
N LYS A 70 11.33 7.03 -12.05
CA LYS A 70 12.46 7.56 -12.82
C LYS A 70 12.27 9.00 -13.28
N ASN A 71 11.03 9.40 -13.62
CA ASN A 71 10.77 10.61 -14.40
C ASN A 71 9.91 11.68 -13.66
N ASN A 72 9.35 11.37 -12.47
CA ASN A 72 8.54 12.30 -11.69
C ASN A 72 9.17 12.54 -10.31
N THR A 73 9.84 13.67 -10.13
CA THR A 73 10.53 14.00 -8.88
C THR A 73 9.59 14.19 -7.69
N LYS A 74 8.35 14.66 -7.90
CA LYS A 74 7.35 14.79 -6.83
C LYS A 74 6.87 13.43 -6.37
N TYR A 75 6.56 12.53 -7.32
CA TYR A 75 6.19 11.14 -7.03
C TYR A 75 7.29 10.46 -6.21
N ASN A 76 8.52 10.45 -6.71
CA ASN A 76 9.67 9.86 -6.04
C ASN A 76 9.90 10.47 -4.65
N GLY A 77 9.76 11.81 -4.52
CA GLY A 77 9.90 12.52 -3.25
C GLY A 77 8.88 12.05 -2.20
N VAL A 78 7.62 11.84 -2.58
CA VAL A 78 6.60 11.29 -1.67
C VAL A 78 6.94 9.85 -1.30
N VAL A 79 7.29 9.00 -2.27
CA VAL A 79 7.67 7.59 -2.02
C VAL A 79 8.85 7.52 -1.04
N THR A 80 9.87 8.32 -1.25
CA THR A 80 11.06 8.35 -0.40
C THR A 80 10.73 8.77 1.02
N LYS A 81 9.88 9.81 1.17
CA LYS A 81 9.58 10.43 2.46
C LYS A 81 8.54 9.66 3.27
N GLU A 82 7.48 9.13 2.65
CA GLU A 82 6.26 8.72 3.36
C GLU A 82 6.12 7.22 3.59
N TYR A 83 6.80 6.38 2.80
CA TYR A 83 6.61 4.93 2.80
C TYR A 83 7.88 4.18 3.20
N ASN A 84 7.72 3.06 3.92
CA ASN A 84 8.79 2.13 4.27
C ASN A 84 8.62 0.73 3.65
N SER A 85 7.56 0.54 2.85
CA SER A 85 7.29 -0.66 2.08
C SER A 85 6.90 -0.28 0.65
N ILE A 86 7.27 -1.07 -0.33
CA ILE A 86 6.90 -0.86 -1.74
C ILE A 86 6.43 -2.16 -2.36
N THR A 87 5.56 -2.05 -3.37
CA THR A 87 5.11 -3.14 -4.24
C THR A 87 5.34 -2.72 -5.69
N ALA A 88 5.76 -3.64 -6.56
CA ALA A 88 5.87 -3.34 -7.98
C ALA A 88 4.48 -3.36 -8.62
N GLU A 89 3.99 -2.21 -9.11
CA GLU A 89 2.66 -2.13 -9.73
C GLU A 89 2.53 -3.09 -10.93
N ASN A 90 3.53 -3.09 -11.82
CA ASN A 90 3.52 -3.90 -13.03
C ASN A 90 4.84 -4.66 -13.29
N ALA A 91 5.97 -4.15 -12.77
CA ALA A 91 7.30 -4.63 -13.16
C ALA A 91 7.61 -6.08 -12.72
N MET A 92 6.85 -6.63 -11.76
CA MET A 92 7.00 -8.02 -11.30
C MET A 92 5.87 -8.95 -11.73
N LYS A 93 4.93 -8.48 -12.58
CA LYS A 93 3.90 -9.35 -13.16
C LYS A 93 4.49 -10.30 -14.20
N PHE A 94 3.83 -11.44 -14.42
CA PHE A 94 4.32 -12.52 -15.28
C PHE A 94 4.81 -12.02 -16.64
N GLY A 95 3.98 -11.26 -17.38
CA GLY A 95 4.32 -10.79 -18.71
C GLY A 95 5.47 -9.79 -18.75
N ALA A 96 5.69 -9.02 -17.67
CA ALA A 96 6.80 -8.10 -17.56
C ALA A 96 8.12 -8.84 -17.33
N LEU A 97 8.11 -9.85 -16.44
CA LEU A 97 9.31 -10.61 -16.10
C LEU A 97 9.66 -11.71 -17.09
N HIS A 98 8.66 -12.32 -17.75
CA HIS A 98 8.84 -13.47 -18.65
C HIS A 98 8.12 -13.25 -19.98
N PRO A 99 8.54 -12.24 -20.78
CA PRO A 99 7.83 -11.79 -21.98
C PRO A 99 7.84 -12.78 -23.15
N ALA A 100 8.82 -13.70 -23.20
CA ALA A 100 8.89 -14.76 -24.19
C ALA A 100 9.39 -16.06 -23.53
N GLU A 101 9.06 -17.22 -24.08
CA GLU A 101 9.21 -18.55 -23.49
C GLU A 101 10.60 -18.81 -22.85
N ASN A 102 11.67 -18.34 -23.48
CA ASN A 102 13.03 -18.52 -22.98
C ASN A 102 13.72 -17.20 -22.61
N THR A 103 12.94 -16.16 -22.32
CA THR A 103 13.45 -14.81 -22.09
C THR A 103 12.87 -14.21 -20.82
N PHE A 104 13.73 -13.85 -19.89
CA PHE A 104 13.39 -13.07 -18.72
C PHE A 104 13.90 -11.62 -18.85
N SER A 105 13.10 -10.67 -18.35
CA SER A 105 13.41 -9.24 -18.34
C SER A 105 13.39 -8.73 -16.91
N TRP A 106 14.53 -8.30 -16.40
CA TRP A 106 14.74 -7.97 -14.99
C TRP A 106 14.84 -6.47 -14.71
N ALA A 107 15.21 -5.67 -15.71
CA ALA A 107 15.70 -4.31 -15.53
C ALA A 107 14.79 -3.40 -14.70
N ASP A 108 13.47 -3.43 -14.91
CA ASP A 108 12.54 -2.59 -14.16
C ASP A 108 12.26 -3.12 -12.75
N ALA A 109 12.21 -4.42 -12.58
CA ALA A 109 12.05 -5.04 -11.28
C ALA A 109 13.33 -4.88 -10.43
N ASP A 110 14.51 -5.11 -11.02
CA ASP A 110 15.81 -4.87 -10.36
C ASP A 110 15.96 -3.41 -9.92
N TYR A 111 15.52 -2.45 -10.75
CA TYR A 111 15.51 -1.03 -10.38
C TYR A 111 14.72 -0.77 -9.08
N LEU A 112 13.53 -1.37 -8.92
CA LEU A 112 12.73 -1.21 -7.70
C LEU A 112 13.37 -1.91 -6.50
N VAL A 113 13.99 -3.07 -6.71
CA VAL A 113 14.70 -3.82 -5.66
C VAL A 113 15.92 -3.03 -5.16
N ASP A 114 16.70 -2.48 -6.08
CA ASP A 114 17.88 -1.66 -5.75
C ASP A 114 17.46 -0.35 -5.07
N TYR A 115 16.37 0.27 -5.53
CA TYR A 115 15.80 1.44 -4.86
C TYR A 115 15.35 1.10 -3.44
N ALA A 116 14.66 -0.02 -3.24
CA ALA A 116 14.21 -0.46 -1.92
C ALA A 116 15.41 -0.67 -0.98
N LYS A 117 16.42 -1.39 -1.44
CA LYS A 117 17.66 -1.64 -0.70
C LYS A 117 18.37 -0.34 -0.32
N THR A 118 18.57 0.55 -1.28
CA THR A 118 19.29 1.83 -1.09
C THR A 118 18.56 2.74 -0.09
N ASN A 119 17.23 2.71 -0.07
CA ASN A 119 16.39 3.55 0.79
C ASN A 119 15.87 2.82 2.04
N ASN A 120 16.42 1.64 2.36
CA ASN A 120 16.03 0.81 3.51
C ASN A 120 14.51 0.58 3.59
N LYS A 121 13.91 0.20 2.47
CA LYS A 121 12.49 -0.11 2.34
C LYS A 121 12.30 -1.61 2.12
N ARG A 122 11.20 -2.15 2.68
CA ARG A 122 10.77 -3.50 2.35
C ARG A 122 10.18 -3.51 0.94
N ILE A 123 10.45 -4.55 0.16
CA ILE A 123 9.77 -4.80 -1.11
C ILE A 123 8.93 -6.08 -1.03
N HIS A 124 7.70 -5.99 -1.54
CA HIS A 124 6.74 -7.08 -1.72
C HIS A 124 6.57 -7.34 -3.21
N GLY A 125 6.79 -8.57 -3.63
CA GLY A 125 6.69 -9.00 -5.02
C GLY A 125 5.25 -9.29 -5.41
N HIS A 126 4.78 -8.69 -6.50
CA HIS A 126 3.42 -8.85 -7.02
C HIS A 126 3.48 -9.04 -8.55
N THR A 127 3.07 -10.14 -9.09
CA THR A 127 2.62 -11.40 -8.51
C THR A 127 3.18 -12.56 -9.35
N LEU A 128 3.45 -13.72 -8.71
CA LEU A 128 4.04 -14.87 -9.40
C LEU A 128 3.05 -15.57 -10.33
N ASN A 129 1.80 -15.71 -9.91
CA ASN A 129 0.74 -16.32 -10.70
C ASN A 129 -0.56 -15.54 -10.64
N TRP A 130 -1.08 -15.19 -11.79
CA TRP A 130 -2.37 -14.54 -11.98
C TRP A 130 -3.01 -15.03 -13.27
N TYR A 131 -4.31 -14.87 -13.44
CA TYR A 131 -5.03 -15.27 -14.64
C TYR A 131 -4.94 -14.21 -15.76
N THR A 132 -4.49 -13.00 -15.41
CA THR A 132 -4.24 -11.91 -16.37
C THR A 132 -2.75 -11.53 -16.41
N SER A 133 -2.40 -10.48 -17.19
CA SER A 133 -1.00 -10.04 -17.40
C SER A 133 -0.08 -11.16 -17.92
N LEU A 134 -0.66 -12.14 -18.62
CA LEU A 134 0.06 -13.22 -19.27
C LEU A 134 0.51 -12.80 -20.67
N PRO A 135 1.74 -13.11 -21.06
CA PRO A 135 2.21 -12.84 -22.43
C PRO A 135 1.57 -13.80 -23.43
N THR A 136 1.56 -13.42 -24.71
CA THR A 136 0.93 -14.18 -25.77
C THR A 136 1.45 -15.61 -25.89
N TRP A 137 2.73 -15.84 -25.63
CA TRP A 137 3.30 -17.18 -25.67
C TRP A 137 2.69 -18.13 -24.62
N VAL A 138 2.31 -17.64 -23.43
CA VAL A 138 1.61 -18.42 -22.40
C VAL A 138 0.15 -18.65 -22.80
N THR A 139 -0.55 -17.62 -23.28
CA THR A 139 -1.97 -17.76 -23.64
C THR A 139 -2.17 -18.67 -24.86
N ASN A 140 -1.17 -18.80 -25.72
CA ASN A 140 -1.15 -19.68 -26.88
C ASN A 140 -0.37 -20.98 -26.67
N PHE A 141 0.12 -21.23 -25.44
CA PHE A 141 0.91 -22.43 -25.15
C PHE A 141 0.06 -23.70 -25.33
N VAL A 142 0.59 -24.67 -26.07
CA VAL A 142 -0.03 -25.97 -26.33
C VAL A 142 0.85 -27.06 -25.70
N GLY A 143 0.28 -27.85 -24.81
CA GLY A 143 0.99 -28.91 -24.13
C GLY A 143 0.04 -29.73 -23.27
N ASP A 144 0.52 -30.87 -22.79
CA ASP A 144 -0.16 -31.66 -21.77
C ASP A 144 0.01 -31.05 -20.37
N SER A 145 -0.59 -31.65 -19.36
CA SER A 145 -0.51 -31.15 -17.97
C SER A 145 0.92 -31.11 -17.45
N VAL A 146 1.81 -31.98 -17.91
CA VAL A 146 3.22 -32.00 -17.50
C VAL A 146 3.97 -30.80 -18.10
N ALA A 147 3.71 -30.48 -19.36
CA ALA A 147 4.30 -29.31 -20.01
C ALA A 147 3.82 -28.00 -19.34
N TRP A 148 2.52 -27.87 -19.04
CA TRP A 148 1.95 -26.74 -18.30
C TRP A 148 2.53 -26.62 -16.89
N GLU A 149 2.72 -27.74 -16.19
CA GLU A 149 3.35 -27.74 -14.85
C GLU A 149 4.80 -27.27 -14.91
N ASN A 150 5.57 -27.73 -15.89
CA ASN A 150 6.96 -27.33 -16.09
C ASN A 150 7.06 -25.82 -16.41
N LEU A 151 6.15 -25.30 -17.26
CA LEU A 151 6.07 -23.87 -17.56
C LEU A 151 5.87 -23.06 -16.29
N LEU A 152 4.85 -23.38 -15.49
CA LEU A 152 4.50 -22.67 -14.28
C LEU A 152 5.61 -22.75 -13.22
N LYS A 153 6.14 -23.95 -13.01
CA LYS A 153 7.25 -24.20 -12.07
C LYS A 153 8.50 -23.42 -12.46
N THR A 154 8.89 -23.48 -13.73
CA THR A 154 10.06 -22.77 -14.25
C THR A 154 9.92 -21.27 -14.04
N HIS A 155 8.75 -20.70 -14.37
CA HIS A 155 8.50 -19.29 -14.13
C HIS A 155 8.68 -18.91 -12.66
N ILE A 156 7.95 -19.57 -11.76
CA ILE A 156 7.96 -19.25 -10.33
C ILE A 156 9.37 -19.41 -9.75
N GLN A 157 10.02 -20.53 -10.00
CA GLN A 157 11.35 -20.81 -9.43
C GLN A 157 12.41 -19.88 -9.97
N THR A 158 12.41 -19.56 -11.26
CA THR A 158 13.37 -18.63 -11.86
C THR A 158 13.20 -17.21 -11.29
N VAL A 159 11.95 -16.72 -11.20
CA VAL A 159 11.67 -15.39 -10.65
C VAL A 159 12.06 -15.29 -9.18
N VAL A 160 11.63 -16.23 -8.36
CA VAL A 160 11.91 -16.20 -6.92
C VAL A 160 13.41 -16.38 -6.65
N ALA A 161 14.11 -17.25 -7.40
CA ALA A 161 15.55 -17.42 -7.26
C ALA A 161 16.35 -16.16 -7.64
N HIS A 162 15.93 -15.42 -8.70
CA HIS A 162 16.56 -14.15 -9.08
C HIS A 162 16.52 -13.11 -7.96
N PHE A 163 15.39 -13.06 -7.24
CA PHE A 163 15.17 -12.10 -6.16
C PHE A 163 15.43 -12.66 -4.76
N LYS A 164 15.98 -13.88 -4.64
CA LYS A 164 16.25 -14.52 -3.35
C LYS A 164 17.05 -13.61 -2.41
N GLY A 165 16.53 -13.46 -1.17
CA GLY A 165 17.13 -12.62 -0.14
C GLY A 165 17.02 -11.11 -0.38
N LYS A 166 16.37 -10.68 -1.48
CA LYS A 166 16.16 -9.26 -1.82
C LYS A 166 14.69 -8.85 -1.67
N VAL A 167 13.75 -9.73 -2.04
CA VAL A 167 12.30 -9.53 -1.91
C VAL A 167 11.82 -10.22 -0.65
N ALA A 168 11.19 -9.47 0.25
CA ALA A 168 10.79 -9.97 1.58
C ALA A 168 9.60 -10.92 1.54
N SER A 169 8.76 -10.82 0.51
CA SER A 169 7.49 -11.55 0.42
C SER A 169 6.93 -11.52 -0.99
N TRP A 170 6.06 -12.47 -1.33
CA TRP A 170 5.42 -12.59 -2.64
C TRP A 170 3.92 -12.83 -2.53
N ASP A 171 3.15 -12.16 -3.38
CA ASP A 171 1.83 -12.65 -3.78
C ASP A 171 2.05 -13.83 -4.74
N VAL A 172 1.92 -15.03 -4.21
CA VAL A 172 2.21 -16.27 -4.97
C VAL A 172 1.10 -16.56 -5.96
N VAL A 173 -0.15 -16.43 -5.53
CA VAL A 173 -1.34 -16.55 -6.39
C VAL A 173 -2.26 -15.38 -6.12
N ASN A 174 -2.67 -14.74 -7.20
CA ASN A 174 -3.56 -13.60 -7.20
C ASN A 174 -4.91 -13.94 -7.85
N GLU A 175 -6.02 -13.61 -7.17
CA GLU A 175 -7.39 -13.59 -7.72
C GLU A 175 -7.88 -14.94 -8.29
N ALA A 176 -7.70 -16.02 -7.53
CA ALA A 176 -8.16 -17.33 -7.99
C ALA A 176 -9.68 -17.54 -7.91
N PHE A 177 -10.43 -16.67 -7.22
CA PHE A 177 -11.87 -16.82 -7.04
C PHE A 177 -12.69 -15.75 -7.78
N ASN A 178 -13.90 -16.14 -8.21
CA ASN A 178 -14.95 -15.26 -8.66
C ASN A 178 -15.68 -14.64 -7.45
N ASP A 179 -16.50 -13.62 -7.70
CA ASP A 179 -17.22 -12.90 -6.63
C ASP A 179 -18.28 -13.76 -5.92
N ASP A 180 -18.76 -14.82 -6.56
CA ASP A 180 -19.66 -15.80 -5.98
C ASP A 180 -18.95 -16.88 -5.12
N GLY A 181 -17.62 -16.80 -4.99
CA GLY A 181 -16.80 -17.74 -4.25
C GLY A 181 -16.43 -19.01 -5.02
N THR A 182 -16.82 -19.15 -6.27
CA THR A 182 -16.36 -20.27 -7.12
C THR A 182 -14.92 -20.07 -7.57
N LEU A 183 -14.18 -21.16 -7.72
CA LEU A 183 -12.82 -21.12 -8.29
C LEU A 183 -12.90 -20.64 -9.75
N ARG A 184 -12.10 -19.63 -10.08
CA ARG A 184 -12.04 -19.04 -11.41
C ARG A 184 -11.56 -20.06 -12.45
N ASN A 185 -12.33 -20.29 -13.52
CA ASN A 185 -11.95 -21.16 -14.61
C ASN A 185 -10.84 -20.51 -15.48
N SER A 186 -9.69 -20.29 -14.86
CA SER A 186 -8.50 -19.72 -15.49
C SER A 186 -7.77 -20.73 -16.38
N ILE A 187 -6.81 -20.25 -17.17
CA ILE A 187 -5.92 -21.11 -17.96
C ILE A 187 -5.19 -22.13 -17.06
N TRP A 188 -4.84 -21.72 -15.83
CA TRP A 188 -4.15 -22.56 -14.85
C TRP A 188 -5.04 -23.69 -14.34
N VAL A 189 -6.29 -23.37 -13.96
CA VAL A 189 -7.25 -24.41 -13.51
C VAL A 189 -7.57 -25.39 -14.62
N ARG A 190 -7.78 -24.92 -15.85
CA ARG A 190 -8.12 -25.79 -16.97
C ARG A 190 -7.02 -26.80 -17.33
N ASN A 191 -5.75 -26.42 -17.19
CA ASN A 191 -4.63 -27.25 -17.60
C ASN A 191 -4.01 -28.04 -16.42
N LEU A 192 -4.14 -27.55 -15.19
CA LEU A 192 -3.44 -28.07 -14.01
C LEU A 192 -4.36 -28.55 -12.89
N GLY A 193 -5.69 -28.29 -12.99
CA GLY A 193 -6.63 -28.55 -11.90
C GLY A 193 -6.47 -27.59 -10.71
N ALA A 194 -7.41 -27.66 -9.79
CA ALA A 194 -7.51 -26.70 -8.67
C ALA A 194 -6.27 -26.69 -7.75
N ASP A 195 -5.57 -27.80 -7.64
CA ASP A 195 -4.41 -27.93 -6.74
C ASP A 195 -3.14 -27.22 -7.26
N TYR A 196 -3.20 -26.58 -8.44
CA TYR A 196 -2.09 -25.76 -8.93
C TYR A 196 -1.70 -24.67 -7.94
N ILE A 197 -2.68 -24.15 -7.15
CA ILE A 197 -2.43 -23.13 -6.13
C ILE A 197 -1.43 -23.63 -5.10
N ALA A 198 -1.66 -24.82 -4.53
CA ALA A 198 -0.75 -25.42 -3.55
C ALA A 198 0.67 -25.61 -4.12
N ARG A 199 0.76 -26.05 -5.38
CA ARG A 199 2.04 -26.25 -6.05
C ARG A 199 2.79 -24.94 -6.30
N CYS A 200 2.09 -23.84 -6.64
CA CYS A 200 2.72 -22.50 -6.72
C CYS A 200 3.44 -22.12 -5.43
N PHE A 201 2.78 -22.31 -4.28
CA PHE A 201 3.38 -22.06 -2.97
C PHE A 201 4.60 -22.96 -2.69
N GLN A 202 4.52 -24.24 -3.04
CA GLN A 202 5.65 -25.16 -2.91
C GLN A 202 6.84 -24.75 -3.77
N TYR A 203 6.60 -24.36 -5.03
CA TYR A 203 7.67 -23.91 -5.93
C TYR A 203 8.33 -22.62 -5.47
N ALA A 204 7.54 -21.65 -4.99
CA ALA A 204 8.08 -20.41 -4.44
C ALA A 204 8.95 -20.68 -3.20
N ASN A 205 8.48 -21.52 -2.27
CA ASN A 205 9.22 -21.88 -1.07
C ASN A 205 10.51 -22.69 -1.37
N GLN A 206 10.48 -23.57 -2.37
CA GLN A 206 11.67 -24.31 -2.81
C GLN A 206 12.76 -23.38 -3.34
N ALA A 207 12.39 -22.28 -4.00
CA ALA A 207 13.33 -21.32 -4.56
C ALA A 207 13.88 -20.36 -3.49
N ASP A 208 13.01 -19.88 -2.59
CA ASP A 208 13.40 -19.04 -1.45
C ASP A 208 12.55 -19.40 -0.21
N PRO A 209 13.10 -20.22 0.71
CA PRO A 209 12.38 -20.62 1.92
C PRO A 209 12.24 -19.50 2.95
N ASP A 210 12.98 -18.40 2.81
CA ASP A 210 12.96 -17.26 3.75
C ASP A 210 11.93 -16.19 3.36
N ALA A 211 11.46 -16.18 2.10
CA ALA A 211 10.45 -15.26 1.63
C ALA A 211 9.06 -15.61 2.21
N LEU A 212 8.32 -14.60 2.66
CA LEU A 212 6.95 -14.79 3.12
C LEU A 212 6.01 -14.92 1.92
N LEU A 213 5.13 -15.92 1.91
CA LEU A 213 4.27 -16.29 0.80
C LEU A 213 2.82 -15.95 1.11
N PHE A 214 2.17 -15.17 0.23
CA PHE A 214 0.81 -14.67 0.38
C PHE A 214 -0.10 -15.20 -0.72
N TYR A 215 -1.37 -15.41 -0.37
CA TYR A 215 -2.49 -15.43 -1.30
C TYR A 215 -3.12 -14.04 -1.31
N ASN A 216 -3.38 -13.44 -2.47
CA ASN A 216 -3.95 -12.10 -2.59
C ASN A 216 -5.22 -12.11 -3.44
N ASP A 217 -6.26 -11.38 -3.02
CA ASP A 217 -7.51 -11.27 -3.78
C ASP A 217 -8.28 -9.98 -3.40
N TYR A 218 -9.27 -9.62 -4.20
CA TYR A 218 -10.19 -8.51 -3.97
C TYR A 218 -11.56 -9.01 -3.45
N GLY A 219 -12.41 -8.09 -3.05
CA GLY A 219 -13.82 -8.36 -2.78
C GLY A 219 -14.13 -8.93 -1.39
N HIS A 220 -13.16 -9.00 -0.51
CA HIS A 220 -13.33 -9.48 0.87
C HIS A 220 -14.34 -8.63 1.65
N GLU A 221 -14.38 -7.35 1.36
CA GLU A 221 -15.18 -6.35 2.04
C GLU A 221 -16.63 -6.26 1.51
N TYR A 222 -16.95 -6.84 0.35
CA TYR A 222 -18.30 -6.80 -0.21
C TYR A 222 -18.90 -8.18 -0.51
N SER A 223 -18.09 -9.23 -0.71
CA SER A 223 -18.58 -10.60 -0.95
C SER A 223 -18.24 -11.54 0.20
N SER A 224 -19.24 -11.93 0.98
CA SER A 224 -19.08 -12.94 2.03
C SER A 224 -18.81 -14.32 1.47
N ALA A 225 -19.36 -14.65 0.29
CA ALA A 225 -19.13 -15.93 -0.38
C ALA A 225 -17.65 -16.09 -0.78
N LYS A 226 -17.11 -15.08 -1.46
CA LYS A 226 -15.70 -15.05 -1.88
C LYS A 226 -14.76 -15.06 -0.68
N ARG A 227 -15.03 -14.24 0.35
CA ARG A 227 -14.26 -14.22 1.60
C ARG A 227 -14.22 -15.62 2.24
N THR A 228 -15.35 -16.30 2.32
CA THR A 228 -15.43 -17.67 2.87
C THR A 228 -14.61 -18.65 2.05
N ALA A 229 -14.69 -18.60 0.71
CA ALA A 229 -13.93 -19.46 -0.17
C ALA A 229 -12.41 -19.28 0.02
N ILE A 230 -11.96 -18.03 0.14
CA ILE A 230 -10.54 -17.71 0.35
C ILE A 230 -10.08 -18.19 1.74
N ILE A 231 -10.87 -17.98 2.80
CA ILE A 231 -10.54 -18.46 4.15
C ILE A 231 -10.42 -20.00 4.15
N ASN A 232 -11.32 -20.70 3.46
CA ASN A 232 -11.27 -22.14 3.31
C ASN A 232 -9.99 -22.59 2.58
N LEU A 233 -9.62 -21.89 1.49
CA LEU A 233 -8.37 -22.17 0.78
C LEU A 233 -7.14 -22.01 1.69
N VAL A 234 -6.96 -20.85 2.32
CA VAL A 234 -5.76 -20.60 3.12
C VAL A 234 -5.70 -21.51 4.35
N THR A 235 -6.84 -21.85 4.94
CA THR A 235 -6.95 -22.84 6.03
C THR A 235 -6.56 -24.24 5.55
N SER A 236 -7.04 -24.66 4.38
CA SER A 236 -6.67 -25.94 3.76
C SER A 236 -5.17 -26.00 3.48
N LEU A 237 -4.58 -24.96 2.91
CA LEU A 237 -3.13 -24.90 2.66
C LEU A 237 -2.34 -25.07 3.97
N LYS A 238 -2.72 -24.36 5.04
CA LYS A 238 -2.10 -24.51 6.37
C LYS A 238 -2.21 -25.94 6.90
N THR A 239 -3.41 -26.52 6.88
CA THR A 239 -3.67 -27.87 7.40
C THR A 239 -2.87 -28.93 6.64
N ARG A 240 -2.66 -28.73 5.35
CA ARG A 240 -1.85 -29.59 4.47
C ARG A 240 -0.35 -29.37 4.61
N GLY A 241 0.10 -28.45 5.45
CA GLY A 241 1.53 -28.11 5.59
C GLY A 241 2.12 -27.40 4.38
N ILE A 242 1.29 -26.81 3.52
CA ILE A 242 1.75 -25.97 2.39
C ILE A 242 2.26 -24.64 2.95
N PRO A 243 3.44 -24.16 2.51
CA PRO A 243 4.08 -22.96 3.07
C PRO A 243 3.33 -21.69 2.69
N ILE A 244 2.28 -21.36 3.44
CA ILE A 244 1.54 -20.09 3.36
C ILE A 244 1.77 -19.28 4.63
N HIS A 245 2.12 -18.01 4.49
CA HIS A 245 2.48 -17.11 5.60
C HIS A 245 1.53 -15.94 5.75
N GLY A 246 0.84 -15.53 4.68
CA GLY A 246 0.02 -14.35 4.65
C GLY A 246 -1.23 -14.45 3.80
N TYR A 247 -2.13 -13.52 4.10
CA TYR A 247 -3.40 -13.32 3.46
C TYR A 247 -3.52 -11.85 3.04
N GLY A 248 -3.49 -11.61 1.74
CA GLY A 248 -3.61 -10.28 1.12
C GLY A 248 -5.06 -9.96 0.76
N MET A 249 -5.49 -8.77 1.14
CA MET A 249 -6.78 -8.18 0.79
C MET A 249 -6.52 -6.91 -0.01
N GLN A 250 -6.90 -6.88 -1.29
CA GLN A 250 -6.66 -5.72 -2.15
C GLN A 250 -7.35 -4.45 -1.62
N PHE A 251 -8.61 -4.55 -1.19
CA PHE A 251 -9.37 -3.43 -0.65
C PHE A 251 -9.52 -2.26 -1.64
N HIS A 252 -9.81 -2.57 -2.90
CA HIS A 252 -10.31 -1.62 -3.87
C HIS A 252 -11.75 -1.24 -3.55
N MET A 253 -11.93 -0.31 -2.62
CA MET A 253 -13.21 -0.04 -1.98
C MET A 253 -13.93 1.17 -2.57
N THR A 254 -15.19 1.32 -2.15
CA THR A 254 -15.95 2.55 -2.29
C THR A 254 -16.12 3.23 -0.92
N TYR A 255 -16.27 4.55 -0.91
CA TYR A 255 -16.54 5.27 0.34
C TYR A 255 -17.88 4.88 1.00
N THR A 256 -18.79 4.27 0.23
CA THR A 256 -20.10 3.78 0.71
C THR A 256 -20.02 2.37 1.32
N GLN A 257 -18.88 1.70 1.24
CA GLN A 257 -18.72 0.38 1.85
C GLN A 257 -19.01 0.44 3.35
N THR A 258 -19.82 -0.51 3.86
CA THR A 258 -20.23 -0.49 5.26
C THR A 258 -19.10 -0.84 6.21
N ASP A 259 -19.07 -0.20 7.37
CA ASP A 259 -18.06 -0.46 8.40
C ASP A 259 -18.14 -1.90 8.93
N ALA A 260 -19.35 -2.48 8.99
CA ALA A 260 -19.55 -3.88 9.38
C ALA A 260 -18.85 -4.85 8.42
N ASN A 261 -18.95 -4.63 7.12
CA ASN A 261 -18.33 -5.47 6.12
C ASN A 261 -16.79 -5.34 6.12
N ILE A 262 -16.27 -4.11 6.28
CA ILE A 262 -14.83 -3.87 6.44
C ILE A 262 -14.30 -4.60 7.68
N SER A 263 -15.01 -4.47 8.82
CA SER A 263 -14.64 -5.17 10.05
C SER A 263 -14.66 -6.69 9.86
N ALA A 264 -15.72 -7.22 9.23
CA ALA A 264 -15.83 -8.66 8.97
C ALA A 264 -14.70 -9.18 8.07
N ALA A 265 -14.27 -8.42 7.06
CA ALA A 265 -13.15 -8.80 6.20
C ALA A 265 -11.83 -8.90 7.01
N ILE A 266 -11.49 -7.84 7.75
CA ILE A 266 -10.23 -7.76 8.49
C ILE A 266 -10.19 -8.77 9.65
N THR A 267 -11.27 -8.92 10.43
CA THR A 267 -11.30 -9.82 11.57
C THR A 267 -11.30 -11.29 11.15
N SER A 268 -12.00 -11.64 10.06
CA SER A 268 -11.97 -13.02 9.54
C SER A 268 -10.62 -13.38 8.93
N ALA A 269 -9.92 -12.43 8.30
CA ALA A 269 -8.53 -12.65 7.86
C ALA A 269 -7.60 -12.90 9.06
N ALA A 270 -7.70 -12.07 10.10
CA ALA A 270 -6.91 -12.26 11.32
C ALA A 270 -7.21 -13.59 12.03
N ALA A 271 -8.47 -14.05 12.01
CA ALA A 271 -8.87 -15.35 12.60
C ALA A 271 -8.15 -16.55 11.96
N THR A 272 -7.61 -16.44 10.75
CA THR A 272 -6.78 -17.48 10.12
C THR A 272 -5.44 -17.72 10.82
N GLY A 273 -4.99 -16.78 11.65
CA GLY A 273 -3.67 -16.79 12.29
C GLY A 273 -2.52 -16.48 11.34
N LEU A 274 -2.80 -16.12 10.08
CA LEU A 274 -1.80 -15.70 9.10
C LEU A 274 -1.46 -14.20 9.28
N LYS A 275 -0.38 -13.75 8.64
CA LYS A 275 -0.13 -12.33 8.46
C LYS A 275 -1.21 -11.74 7.55
N VAL A 276 -1.70 -10.55 7.89
CA VAL A 276 -2.74 -9.83 7.14
C VAL A 276 -2.10 -8.64 6.45
N HIS A 277 -2.28 -8.53 5.14
CA HIS A 277 -1.85 -7.42 4.33
C HIS A 277 -3.06 -6.74 3.68
N ILE A 278 -3.30 -5.46 3.96
CA ILE A 278 -4.15 -4.67 3.09
C ILE A 278 -3.25 -4.21 1.96
N SER A 279 -3.38 -4.84 0.79
CA SER A 279 -2.32 -4.87 -0.22
C SER A 279 -2.44 -3.78 -1.31
N GLU A 280 -3.66 -3.25 -1.52
CA GLU A 280 -3.94 -2.39 -2.69
C GLU A 280 -4.97 -1.29 -2.39
N LEU A 281 -4.94 -0.75 -1.17
CA LEU A 281 -5.97 0.16 -0.68
C LEU A 281 -6.15 1.40 -1.56
N ASP A 282 -7.32 1.53 -2.10
CA ASP A 282 -7.86 2.75 -2.67
C ASP A 282 -9.36 2.90 -2.33
N ILE A 283 -9.87 4.14 -2.23
CA ILE A 283 -11.25 4.40 -1.83
C ILE A 283 -11.92 5.32 -2.85
N ARG A 284 -12.67 4.72 -3.77
CA ARG A 284 -13.42 5.41 -4.83
C ARG A 284 -14.51 6.29 -4.26
N LEU A 285 -14.70 7.45 -4.88
CA LEU A 285 -15.74 8.43 -4.55
C LEU A 285 -16.84 8.53 -5.61
N ASN A 286 -16.53 8.18 -6.85
CA ASN A 286 -17.45 8.29 -7.99
C ASN A 286 -18.01 6.94 -8.40
N ASN A 287 -18.81 6.32 -7.52
CA ASN A 287 -19.39 5.00 -7.78
C ASN A 287 -20.31 4.96 -9.01
N ASP A 288 -21.02 6.06 -9.25
CA ASP A 288 -22.01 6.16 -10.33
C ASP A 288 -21.39 6.64 -11.66
N LYS A 289 -20.07 6.81 -11.72
CA LYS A 289 -19.31 7.21 -12.91
C LYS A 289 -19.78 8.53 -13.54
N VAL A 290 -20.15 9.49 -12.68
CA VAL A 290 -20.64 10.81 -13.10
C VAL A 290 -19.51 11.60 -13.75
N GLN A 291 -19.64 11.97 -15.03
CA GLN A 291 -18.60 12.63 -15.82
C GLN A 291 -18.23 14.03 -15.32
N GLY A 292 -19.17 14.76 -14.75
CA GLY A 292 -18.96 16.11 -14.22
C GLY A 292 -18.75 16.18 -12.71
N LEU A 293 -18.50 15.04 -12.04
CA LEU A 293 -18.30 15.04 -10.59
C LEU A 293 -17.07 15.89 -10.23
N VAL A 294 -17.23 16.72 -9.19
CA VAL A 294 -16.15 17.55 -8.64
C VAL A 294 -15.82 17.07 -7.24
N PHE A 295 -14.54 17.04 -6.89
CA PHE A 295 -14.08 16.72 -5.54
C PHE A 295 -14.49 17.82 -4.55
N THR A 296 -15.43 17.51 -3.68
CA THR A 296 -16.01 18.47 -2.71
C THR A 296 -15.46 18.22 -1.30
N PRO A 297 -15.54 19.22 -0.39
CA PRO A 297 -15.19 19.01 1.03
C PRO A 297 -16.00 17.88 1.68
N THR A 298 -17.26 17.66 1.28
CA THR A 298 -18.09 16.56 1.77
C THR A 298 -17.51 15.20 1.36
N LEU A 299 -17.20 15.02 0.08
CA LEU A 299 -16.57 13.78 -0.42
C LEU A 299 -15.21 13.54 0.24
N ALA A 300 -14.42 14.60 0.43
CA ALA A 300 -13.13 14.52 1.13
C ALA A 300 -13.29 14.03 2.58
N ALA A 301 -14.30 14.54 3.30
CA ALA A 301 -14.59 14.13 4.68
C ALA A 301 -15.09 12.67 4.74
N GLN A 302 -15.94 12.25 3.83
CA GLN A 302 -16.44 10.88 3.74
C GLN A 302 -15.31 9.88 3.43
N GLN A 303 -14.43 10.20 2.49
CA GLN A 303 -13.24 9.41 2.20
C GLN A 303 -12.32 9.30 3.40
N ALA A 304 -12.04 10.43 4.05
CA ALA A 304 -11.18 10.49 5.23
C ALA A 304 -11.71 9.61 6.37
N ALA A 305 -13.03 9.68 6.65
CA ALA A 305 -13.66 8.83 7.66
C ALA A 305 -13.47 7.34 7.35
N LYS A 306 -13.56 6.95 6.08
CA LYS A 306 -13.40 5.57 5.65
C LYS A 306 -11.95 5.09 5.76
N TYR A 307 -10.97 5.90 5.36
CA TYR A 307 -9.55 5.59 5.61
C TYR A 307 -9.24 5.42 7.09
N LYS A 308 -9.75 6.33 7.94
CA LYS A 308 -9.59 6.23 9.40
C LYS A 308 -10.17 4.92 9.94
N PHE A 309 -11.36 4.54 9.48
CA PHE A 309 -12.03 3.33 9.95
C PHE A 309 -11.24 2.06 9.57
N VAL A 310 -10.78 1.96 8.31
CA VAL A 310 -9.94 0.84 7.85
C VAL A 310 -8.69 0.71 8.70
N VAL A 311 -7.95 1.81 8.88
CA VAL A 311 -6.71 1.81 9.66
C VAL A 311 -6.95 1.46 11.12
N LYS A 312 -8.00 2.01 11.74
CA LYS A 312 -8.37 1.69 13.12
C LYS A 312 -8.70 0.21 13.30
N THR A 313 -9.48 -0.35 12.40
CA THR A 313 -9.86 -1.77 12.43
C THR A 313 -8.64 -2.67 12.22
N TYR A 314 -7.77 -2.32 11.27
CA TYR A 314 -6.54 -3.04 11.04
C TYR A 314 -5.56 -2.95 12.22
N ASN A 315 -5.45 -1.79 12.85
CA ASN A 315 -4.59 -1.60 14.01
C ASN A 315 -5.04 -2.42 15.24
N ALA A 316 -6.30 -2.84 15.27
CA ALA A 316 -6.86 -3.64 16.36
C ALA A 316 -6.56 -5.15 16.25
N ILE A 317 -6.08 -5.67 15.11
CA ILE A 317 -5.67 -7.09 15.02
C ILE A 317 -4.32 -7.31 15.72
N PRO A 318 -3.96 -8.56 16.09
CA PRO A 318 -2.69 -8.83 16.75
C PRO A 318 -1.48 -8.27 15.98
N ALA A 319 -0.58 -7.55 16.66
CA ALA A 319 0.59 -6.91 16.04
C ALA A 319 1.47 -7.90 15.25
N SER A 320 1.57 -9.15 15.72
CA SER A 320 2.30 -10.22 15.03
C SER A 320 1.71 -10.60 13.66
N GLN A 321 0.45 -10.25 13.42
CA GLN A 321 -0.26 -10.50 12.16
C GLN A 321 -0.26 -9.28 11.24
N GLN A 322 0.07 -8.09 11.73
CA GLN A 322 0.08 -6.85 10.94
C GLN A 322 1.25 -6.84 9.96
N PHE A 323 1.03 -7.31 8.73
CA PHE A 323 2.06 -7.23 7.68
C PHE A 323 2.21 -5.82 7.12
N GLY A 324 1.12 -5.06 7.01
CA GLY A 324 1.11 -3.66 6.62
C GLY A 324 -0.11 -3.24 5.80
N ILE A 325 -0.15 -1.95 5.48
CA ILE A 325 -1.13 -1.35 4.57
C ILE A 325 -0.38 -0.73 3.40
N THR A 326 -0.75 -1.11 2.18
CA THR A 326 -0.21 -0.58 0.92
C THR A 326 -1.32 0.08 0.12
N THR A 327 -1.13 1.33 -0.31
CA THR A 327 -2.04 1.99 -1.26
C THR A 327 -1.71 1.55 -2.69
N TRP A 328 -2.74 1.44 -3.55
CA TRP A 328 -2.49 1.11 -4.96
C TRP A 328 -2.23 2.38 -5.75
N ASN A 329 -0.95 2.70 -5.90
CA ASN A 329 -0.35 3.97 -6.32
C ASN A 329 -0.22 5.03 -5.20
N VAL A 330 0.37 6.17 -5.55
CA VAL A 330 0.80 7.23 -4.61
C VAL A 330 -0.20 8.36 -4.55
N GLY A 331 -0.56 8.92 -5.70
CA GLY A 331 -1.44 10.09 -5.81
C GLY A 331 -2.58 9.88 -6.80
N ASP A 332 -3.61 10.72 -6.70
CA ASP A 332 -4.81 10.62 -7.53
C ASP A 332 -4.50 10.65 -9.04
N ALA A 333 -3.44 11.35 -9.46
CA ALA A 333 -3.01 11.41 -10.86
C ALA A 333 -2.50 10.08 -11.40
N ASP A 334 -2.06 9.18 -10.52
CA ASP A 334 -1.44 7.90 -10.89
C ASP A 334 -2.43 6.73 -10.78
N SER A 335 -3.62 6.99 -10.21
CA SER A 335 -4.62 5.96 -9.96
C SER A 335 -5.15 5.35 -11.26
N TRP A 336 -5.26 4.02 -11.27
CA TRP A 336 -5.87 3.27 -12.35
C TRP A 336 -7.38 3.48 -12.48
N ILE A 337 -8.05 3.91 -11.38
CA ILE A 337 -9.52 3.97 -11.28
C ILE A 337 -10.16 4.91 -12.31
N PRO A 338 -9.69 6.17 -12.49
CA PRO A 338 -10.31 7.04 -13.50
C PRO A 338 -10.26 6.47 -14.91
N GLY A 339 -9.15 5.83 -15.27
CA GLY A 339 -8.99 5.16 -16.58
C GLY A 339 -9.88 3.93 -16.72
N TRP A 340 -9.99 3.12 -15.68
CA TRP A 340 -10.81 1.91 -15.68
C TRP A 340 -12.31 2.20 -15.74
N GLN A 341 -12.77 3.18 -14.96
CA GLN A 341 -14.20 3.50 -14.92
C GLN A 341 -14.65 4.49 -16.00
N GLY A 342 -13.72 5.19 -16.66
CA GLY A 342 -14.00 6.20 -17.65
C GLY A 342 -14.61 7.49 -17.09
N ALA A 343 -14.39 7.80 -15.82
CA ALA A 343 -14.93 8.96 -15.12
C ALA A 343 -13.94 9.46 -14.05
N PRO A 344 -13.97 10.75 -13.68
CA PRO A 344 -13.05 11.30 -12.67
C PRO A 344 -13.25 10.64 -11.31
N ASP A 345 -12.14 10.44 -10.58
CA ASP A 345 -12.14 9.98 -9.19
C ASP A 345 -10.86 10.47 -8.46
N TRP A 346 -10.88 10.41 -7.12
CA TRP A 346 -9.80 10.87 -6.25
C TRP A 346 -9.55 9.86 -5.11
N PRO A 347 -9.14 8.63 -5.42
CA PRO A 347 -9.21 7.51 -4.47
C PRO A 347 -8.07 7.47 -3.44
N LEU A 348 -6.98 8.21 -3.61
CA LEU A 348 -5.74 8.06 -2.86
C LEU A 348 -5.53 9.14 -1.78
N PRO A 349 -4.59 8.93 -0.83
CA PRO A 349 -4.31 9.88 0.25
C PRO A 349 -3.61 11.18 -0.18
N PHE A 350 -3.00 11.18 -1.37
CA PHE A 350 -2.39 12.36 -1.98
C PHE A 350 -3.16 12.77 -3.23
N ASP A 351 -3.25 14.07 -3.47
CA ASP A 351 -3.94 14.61 -4.66
C ASP A 351 -3.11 14.43 -5.96
N GLY A 352 -3.62 14.94 -7.08
CA GLY A 352 -2.93 14.90 -8.37
C GLY A 352 -1.64 15.72 -8.44
N ASN A 353 -1.34 16.55 -7.44
CA ASN A 353 -0.09 17.29 -7.28
C ASN A 353 0.81 16.69 -6.18
N TYR A 354 0.44 15.54 -5.64
CA TYR A 354 1.10 14.86 -4.53
C TYR A 354 1.05 15.64 -3.20
N LEU A 355 0.05 16.49 -3.02
CA LEU A 355 -0.22 17.15 -1.75
C LEU A 355 -1.10 16.26 -0.87
N ARG A 356 -0.87 16.31 0.43
CA ARG A 356 -1.61 15.51 1.43
C ARG A 356 -3.07 15.93 1.50
N LYS A 357 -3.98 14.99 1.28
CA LYS A 357 -5.44 15.17 1.43
C LYS A 357 -5.89 14.99 2.89
N ALA A 358 -7.18 15.20 3.17
CA ALA A 358 -7.80 14.85 4.44
C ALA A 358 -7.64 13.35 4.78
N ALA A 359 -7.67 12.48 3.77
CA ALA A 359 -7.44 11.05 3.88
C ALA A 359 -6.06 10.72 4.49
N TYR A 360 -4.99 11.43 4.13
CA TYR A 360 -3.67 11.25 4.73
C TYR A 360 -3.68 11.46 6.25
N ARG A 361 -4.33 12.52 6.73
CA ARG A 361 -4.45 12.79 8.18
C ARG A 361 -5.31 11.74 8.88
N ALA A 362 -6.37 11.31 8.23
CA ALA A 362 -7.28 10.29 8.74
C ALA A 362 -6.60 8.94 8.93
N ILE A 363 -5.66 8.56 8.06
CA ILE A 363 -4.81 7.37 8.25
C ILE A 363 -4.03 7.47 9.57
N ILE A 364 -3.38 8.61 9.84
CA ILE A 364 -2.62 8.83 11.09
C ILE A 364 -3.54 8.82 12.31
N GLU A 365 -4.75 9.37 12.20
CA GLU A 365 -5.73 9.36 13.28
C GLU A 365 -6.30 7.96 13.57
N GLY A 366 -6.22 7.04 12.61
CA GLY A 366 -6.68 5.67 12.77
C GLY A 366 -5.84 4.83 13.75
N VAL A 367 -4.63 5.26 14.07
CA VAL A 367 -3.73 4.55 15.02
C VAL A 367 -3.61 5.27 16.38
N LYS A 368 -4.30 6.37 16.57
CA LYS A 368 -4.38 7.11 17.84
C LYS A 368 -5.61 6.65 18.63
#